data_bfc58c42e3d6211bf8199159f185a930
#
_entry.id   bfc58c42e3d6211bf8199159f185a930
#
_cell.length_a   1.000
_cell.length_b   1.000
_cell.length_c   1.000
_cell.angle_alpha   90.00
_cell.angle_beta   90.00
_cell.angle_gamma   90.00
#
_symmetry.space_group_name_H-M   'P 1'
#
loop_
_entity.id
_entity.type
_entity.pdbx_description
1 polymer ?
#
loop_
_entity_poly.entity_id
_entity_poly.type
_entity_poly.pdbx_seq_one_letter_code
_entity_poly.pdbx_strand_id
1 'polypeptide(L)'
;MSEPTLRLGDSGDEVRNLQQILIGQGYDCGIDTDGAIFGPSTDSAVKLFQAGHIGSDHKPLGVDGVVGPATWWALENPSGSVQHQPTGDIPEQKASNPIAAAGLASAKSELTKGVHEVPDGSNRGPEVDIYTGMEGVPNDILGPAWCAYFASWNFAKAPGGSPFGRIGGAQSIVHYCLKNISGSVIDMSAQAAAVIAMRLLPSSLYVPRCGDLGVIANGQIHGHAIQVAASQDGTIWSIEGNSGNAVRMRKRLAEACRWYINFDAYARSKGIS
;
A
#
# COMPACT_ATOMS: atom_id res chain seq x y z
N MET A 1 -12.28 -5.00 -31.99
CA MET A 1 -13.29 -4.69 -30.97
C MET A 1 -12.71 -3.53 -30.16
N SER A 2 -13.50 -2.53 -29.82
CA SER A 2 -12.97 -1.43 -28.98
C SER A 2 -12.82 -1.97 -27.56
N GLU A 3 -11.65 -1.73 -26.96
CA GLU A 3 -11.39 -2.06 -25.55
C GLU A 3 -12.41 -1.37 -24.64
N PRO A 4 -12.92 -2.05 -23.59
CA PRO A 4 -13.89 -1.47 -22.68
C PRO A 4 -13.30 -0.34 -21.86
N THR A 5 -14.12 0.62 -21.47
CA THR A 5 -13.71 1.60 -20.44
C THR A 5 -13.80 0.97 -19.08
N LEU A 6 -12.68 0.96 -18.32
CA LEU A 6 -12.59 0.40 -16.96
C LEU A 6 -12.28 1.48 -15.95
N ARG A 7 -12.83 1.33 -14.73
CA ARG A 7 -12.67 2.27 -13.61
C ARG A 7 -12.92 1.60 -12.26
N LEU A 8 -12.62 2.33 -11.21
CA LEU A 8 -12.84 1.88 -9.83
C LEU A 8 -14.27 1.32 -9.62
N GLY A 9 -14.34 0.10 -9.13
CA GLY A 9 -15.56 -0.66 -8.87
C GLY A 9 -15.89 -1.71 -9.94
N ASP A 10 -15.26 -1.67 -11.12
CA ASP A 10 -15.43 -2.69 -12.15
C ASP A 10 -14.75 -4.01 -11.72
N SER A 11 -15.15 -5.12 -12.35
CA SER A 11 -14.57 -6.44 -12.10
C SER A 11 -14.74 -7.36 -13.31
N GLY A 12 -13.96 -8.43 -13.36
CA GLY A 12 -14.06 -9.46 -14.39
C GLY A 12 -12.80 -9.60 -15.23
N ASP A 13 -12.90 -10.31 -16.35
CA ASP A 13 -11.74 -10.73 -17.14
C ASP A 13 -10.99 -9.54 -17.78
N GLU A 14 -11.68 -8.49 -18.17
CA GLU A 14 -11.07 -7.27 -18.69
C GLU A 14 -10.24 -6.54 -17.63
N VAL A 15 -10.73 -6.52 -16.37
CA VAL A 15 -9.96 -5.99 -15.24
C VAL A 15 -8.75 -6.86 -14.98
N ARG A 16 -8.89 -8.18 -15.03
CA ARG A 16 -7.78 -9.13 -14.89
C ARG A 16 -6.70 -8.89 -15.95
N ASN A 17 -7.12 -8.73 -17.21
CA ASN A 17 -6.22 -8.44 -18.32
C ASN A 17 -5.46 -7.13 -18.09
N LEU A 18 -6.16 -6.06 -17.73
CA LEU A 18 -5.56 -4.78 -17.38
C LEU A 18 -4.51 -4.92 -16.27
N GLN A 19 -4.85 -5.61 -15.18
CA GLN A 19 -3.95 -5.84 -14.05
C GLN A 19 -2.69 -6.60 -14.47
N GLN A 20 -2.82 -7.61 -15.31
CA GLN A 20 -1.68 -8.36 -15.84
C GLN A 20 -0.74 -7.47 -16.68
N ILE A 21 -1.29 -6.61 -17.52
CA ILE A 21 -0.52 -5.66 -18.33
C ILE A 21 0.20 -4.67 -17.43
N LEU A 22 -0.50 -4.06 -16.46
CA LEU A 22 0.08 -3.11 -15.50
C LEU A 22 1.22 -3.75 -14.70
N ILE A 23 1.01 -4.95 -14.16
CA ILE A 23 2.02 -5.69 -13.39
C ILE A 23 3.23 -6.03 -14.28
N GLY A 24 3.00 -6.46 -15.52
CA GLY A 24 4.06 -6.73 -16.49
C GLY A 24 4.92 -5.50 -16.80
N GLN A 25 4.36 -4.30 -16.65
CA GLN A 25 5.04 -3.02 -16.81
C GLN A 25 5.54 -2.42 -15.48
N GLY A 26 5.45 -3.16 -14.38
CA GLY A 26 5.97 -2.75 -13.07
C GLY A 26 4.99 -1.95 -12.20
N TYR A 27 3.72 -1.82 -12.61
CA TYR A 27 2.67 -1.15 -11.83
C TYR A 27 1.89 -2.19 -11.03
N ASP A 28 2.00 -2.16 -9.71
CA ASP A 28 1.41 -3.17 -8.84
C ASP A 28 -0.06 -2.89 -8.52
N CYS A 29 -0.92 -3.85 -8.82
CA CYS A 29 -2.35 -3.81 -8.51
C CYS A 29 -2.69 -4.43 -7.14
N GLY A 30 -1.70 -4.94 -6.41
CA GLY A 30 -1.87 -5.45 -5.04
C GLY A 30 -2.91 -6.56 -4.93
N ILE A 31 -3.66 -6.55 -3.83
CA ILE A 31 -4.70 -7.55 -3.51
C ILE A 31 -5.91 -7.51 -4.47
N ASP A 32 -6.06 -6.48 -5.27
CA ASP A 32 -7.20 -6.36 -6.19
C ASP A 32 -7.17 -7.47 -7.25
N THR A 33 -5.99 -8.09 -7.48
CA THR A 33 -5.82 -9.19 -8.45
C THR A 33 -6.53 -10.47 -8.04
N ASP A 34 -6.72 -10.72 -6.75
CA ASP A 34 -7.31 -11.97 -6.24
C ASP A 34 -8.74 -12.18 -6.75
N GLY A 35 -9.51 -11.09 -6.89
CA GLY A 35 -10.88 -11.13 -7.39
C GLY A 35 -11.06 -10.51 -8.78
N ALA A 36 -9.97 -10.14 -9.47
CA ALA A 36 -10.04 -9.33 -10.68
C ALA A 36 -10.93 -8.09 -10.48
N ILE A 37 -10.72 -7.37 -9.39
CA ILE A 37 -11.49 -6.20 -8.99
C ILE A 37 -10.66 -4.95 -9.32
N PHE A 38 -11.27 -3.97 -9.98
CA PHE A 38 -10.67 -2.64 -10.10
C PHE A 38 -10.88 -1.89 -8.79
N GLY A 39 -10.06 -2.24 -7.80
CA GLY A 39 -10.06 -1.65 -6.47
C GLY A 39 -9.08 -0.47 -6.34
N PRO A 40 -8.89 0.06 -5.13
CA PRO A 40 -8.00 1.20 -4.88
C PRO A 40 -6.54 0.96 -5.30
N SER A 41 -6.04 -0.27 -5.22
CA SER A 41 -4.67 -0.60 -5.66
C SER A 41 -4.54 -0.53 -7.17
N THR A 42 -5.52 -1.05 -7.90
CA THR A 42 -5.60 -0.97 -9.37
C THR A 42 -5.77 0.47 -9.83
N ASP A 43 -6.63 1.26 -9.19
CA ASP A 43 -6.82 2.69 -9.47
C ASP A 43 -5.50 3.47 -9.29
N SER A 44 -4.79 3.22 -8.19
CA SER A 44 -3.47 3.82 -7.96
C SER A 44 -2.45 3.41 -9.03
N ALA A 45 -2.44 2.14 -9.44
CA ALA A 45 -1.56 1.65 -10.50
C ALA A 45 -1.86 2.32 -11.85
N VAL A 46 -3.14 2.45 -12.21
CA VAL A 46 -3.58 3.16 -13.43
C VAL A 46 -3.16 4.63 -13.40
N LYS A 47 -3.39 5.34 -12.31
CA LYS A 47 -2.98 6.74 -12.16
C LYS A 47 -1.48 6.93 -12.25
N LEU A 48 -0.69 6.05 -11.64
CA LEU A 48 0.77 6.05 -11.77
C LEU A 48 1.20 5.81 -13.22
N PHE A 49 0.56 4.88 -13.90
CA PHE A 49 0.79 4.65 -15.32
C PHE A 49 0.47 5.90 -16.15
N GLN A 50 -0.73 6.46 -15.97
CA GLN A 50 -1.18 7.66 -16.70
C GLN A 50 -0.24 8.86 -16.50
N ALA A 51 0.27 9.06 -15.27
CA ALA A 51 1.19 10.16 -14.97
C ALA A 51 2.52 10.09 -15.75
N GLY A 52 2.91 8.88 -16.20
CA GLY A 52 4.17 8.64 -16.92
C GLY A 52 4.03 8.42 -18.42
N HIS A 53 2.81 8.51 -18.99
CA HIS A 53 2.58 8.09 -20.39
C HIS A 53 1.81 9.13 -21.19
N ILE A 54 1.95 9.04 -22.53
CA ILE A 54 1.22 9.86 -23.52
C ILE A 54 0.23 9.00 -24.28
N GLY A 55 -0.83 9.63 -24.76
CA GLY A 55 -1.80 8.98 -25.66
C GLY A 55 -1.33 8.95 -27.12
N SER A 56 -2.17 8.39 -28.00
CA SER A 56 -1.93 8.34 -29.45
C SER A 56 -1.82 9.72 -30.12
N ASP A 57 -2.31 10.75 -29.47
CA ASP A 57 -2.22 12.15 -29.92
C ASP A 57 -0.92 12.85 -29.44
N HIS A 58 0.01 12.07 -28.86
CA HIS A 58 1.28 12.54 -28.29
C HIS A 58 1.13 13.57 -27.14
N LYS A 59 -0.04 13.63 -26.50
CA LYS A 59 -0.26 14.45 -25.29
C LYS A 59 -0.22 13.60 -24.03
N PRO A 60 0.17 14.18 -22.88
CA PRO A 60 0.08 13.49 -21.59
C PRO A 60 -1.32 12.93 -21.34
N LEU A 61 -1.40 11.72 -20.81
CA LEU A 61 -2.68 11.15 -20.38
C LEU A 61 -3.27 11.97 -19.22
N GLY A 62 -4.59 12.05 -19.16
CA GLY A 62 -5.28 12.53 -17.97
C GLY A 62 -5.07 11.53 -16.82
N VAL A 63 -4.67 12.03 -15.64
CA VAL A 63 -4.47 11.21 -14.44
C VAL A 63 -5.80 11.12 -13.68
N ASP A 64 -6.73 10.32 -14.18
CA ASP A 64 -8.10 10.23 -13.67
C ASP A 64 -8.46 8.83 -13.12
N GLY A 65 -7.60 7.84 -13.34
CA GLY A 65 -7.85 6.45 -12.94
C GLY A 65 -8.82 5.71 -13.88
N VAL A 66 -9.22 6.32 -15.00
CA VAL A 66 -10.12 5.71 -15.97
C VAL A 66 -9.32 5.15 -17.16
N VAL A 67 -9.45 3.87 -17.42
CA VAL A 67 -8.79 3.21 -18.55
C VAL A 67 -9.71 3.31 -19.77
N GLY A 68 -9.63 4.44 -20.45
CA GLY A 68 -10.30 4.68 -21.73
C GLY A 68 -9.39 4.40 -22.93
N PRO A 69 -9.86 4.71 -24.17
CA PRO A 69 -9.10 4.41 -25.40
C PRO A 69 -7.66 4.94 -25.43
N ALA A 70 -7.42 6.13 -24.89
CA ALA A 70 -6.09 6.71 -24.85
C ALA A 70 -5.17 5.95 -23.89
N THR A 71 -5.70 5.52 -22.73
CA THR A 71 -4.95 4.73 -21.75
C THR A 71 -4.67 3.33 -22.27
N TRP A 72 -5.64 2.67 -22.89
CA TRP A 72 -5.45 1.38 -23.55
C TRP A 72 -4.37 1.44 -24.63
N TRP A 73 -4.45 2.45 -25.50
CA TRP A 73 -3.42 2.64 -26.51
C TRP A 73 -2.02 2.75 -25.90
N ALA A 74 -1.86 3.51 -24.82
CA ALA A 74 -0.58 3.68 -24.15
C ALA A 74 -0.09 2.37 -23.50
N LEU A 75 -1.00 1.56 -22.91
CA LEU A 75 -0.69 0.25 -22.34
C LEU A 75 -0.17 -0.74 -23.41
N GLU A 76 -0.71 -0.67 -24.62
CA GLU A 76 -0.31 -1.50 -25.75
C GLU A 76 0.95 -0.98 -26.47
N ASN A 77 1.27 0.32 -26.31
CA ASN A 77 2.39 0.99 -26.96
C ASN A 77 3.37 1.59 -25.93
N PRO A 78 4.05 0.78 -25.13
CA PRO A 78 4.88 1.26 -24.01
C PRO A 78 6.07 2.15 -24.39
N SER A 79 6.38 2.28 -25.68
CA SER A 79 7.45 3.16 -26.19
C SER A 79 7.14 4.67 -26.08
N GLY A 80 5.92 5.04 -25.75
CA GLY A 80 5.46 6.43 -25.58
C GLY A 80 5.64 7.00 -24.17
N SER A 81 6.48 6.42 -23.34
CA SER A 81 6.70 6.94 -21.98
C SER A 81 7.37 8.32 -22.04
N VAL A 82 6.66 9.35 -21.60
CA VAL A 82 7.31 10.58 -21.17
C VAL A 82 8.09 10.20 -19.91
N GLN A 83 9.39 10.46 -19.88
CA GLN A 83 10.25 10.20 -18.73
C GLN A 83 9.77 11.00 -17.50
N HIS A 84 8.70 10.53 -16.87
CA HIS A 84 8.27 10.92 -15.54
C HIS A 84 7.91 9.68 -14.71
N GLN A 85 8.52 8.53 -15.04
CA GLN A 85 8.75 7.56 -13.98
C GLN A 85 9.74 8.24 -13.02
N PRO A 86 9.45 8.32 -11.74
CA PRO A 86 10.51 8.52 -10.81
C PRO A 86 11.37 7.22 -10.87
N THR A 87 12.24 7.15 -11.88
CA THR A 87 13.40 6.26 -11.93
C THR A 87 14.44 6.82 -10.97
N GLY A 88 14.01 7.18 -9.78
CA GLY A 88 14.87 7.63 -8.71
C GLY A 88 15.01 6.51 -7.72
N ASP A 89 16.22 6.36 -7.21
CA ASP A 89 16.48 5.59 -6.00
C ASP A 89 15.44 5.97 -4.95
N ILE A 90 15.02 5.00 -4.14
CA ILE A 90 14.10 5.25 -3.04
C ILE A 90 14.68 6.38 -2.20
N PRO A 91 13.97 7.50 -1.98
CA PRO A 91 14.52 8.61 -1.22
C PRO A 91 14.99 8.13 0.15
N GLU A 92 16.22 8.45 0.50
CA GLU A 92 16.71 8.14 1.83
C GLU A 92 16.05 9.08 2.84
N GLN A 93 15.18 8.54 3.67
CA GLN A 93 14.44 9.29 4.68
C GLN A 93 14.56 8.63 6.04
N LYS A 94 14.62 9.48 7.07
CA LYS A 94 14.59 9.02 8.46
C LYS A 94 13.14 8.91 8.95
N ALA A 95 12.87 7.86 9.71
CA ALA A 95 11.59 7.73 10.38
C ALA A 95 11.37 8.86 11.40
N SER A 96 10.11 9.25 11.57
CA SER A 96 9.71 10.43 12.37
C SER A 96 9.98 10.30 13.86
N ASN A 97 10.09 9.07 14.38
CA ASN A 97 10.34 8.77 15.79
C ASN A 97 10.93 7.35 15.93
N PRO A 98 11.49 7.00 17.10
CA PRO A 98 12.13 5.70 17.30
C PRO A 98 11.21 4.49 17.16
N ILE A 99 9.90 4.63 17.39
CA ILE A 99 8.92 3.55 17.21
C ILE A 99 8.73 3.27 15.72
N ALA A 100 8.49 4.32 14.94
CA ALA A 100 8.41 4.25 13.49
C ALA A 100 9.70 3.69 12.88
N ALA A 101 10.87 4.10 13.40
CA ALA A 101 12.17 3.58 12.99
C ALA A 101 12.31 2.08 13.24
N ALA A 102 11.89 1.61 14.41
CA ALA A 102 11.95 0.18 14.74
C ALA A 102 11.07 -0.67 13.81
N GLY A 103 9.83 -0.22 13.57
CA GLY A 103 8.92 -0.90 12.64
C GLY A 103 9.48 -0.98 11.23
N LEU A 104 10.02 0.14 10.73
CA LEU A 104 10.62 0.18 9.40
C LEU A 104 11.90 -0.68 9.31
N ALA A 105 12.74 -0.68 10.33
CA ALA A 105 13.95 -1.50 10.36
C ALA A 105 13.61 -3.00 10.30
N SER A 106 12.57 -3.42 11.04
CA SER A 106 12.04 -4.77 11.00
C SER A 106 11.55 -5.13 9.58
N ALA A 107 10.71 -4.28 8.98
CA ALA A 107 10.20 -4.51 7.63
C ALA A 107 11.33 -4.62 6.58
N LYS A 108 12.34 -3.75 6.64
CA LYS A 108 13.52 -3.79 5.77
C LYS A 108 14.33 -5.08 5.94
N SER A 109 14.45 -5.57 7.17
CA SER A 109 15.11 -6.86 7.44
C SER A 109 14.40 -8.01 6.75
N GLU A 110 13.07 -8.09 6.85
CA GLU A 110 12.28 -9.15 6.23
C GLU A 110 12.28 -9.05 4.69
N LEU A 111 12.27 -7.83 4.14
CA LEU A 111 12.45 -7.60 2.70
C LEU A 111 13.81 -8.13 2.23
N THR A 112 14.89 -7.87 2.99
CA THR A 112 16.25 -8.33 2.67
C THR A 112 16.39 -9.85 2.73
N LYS A 113 15.63 -10.51 3.64
CA LYS A 113 15.58 -11.97 3.70
C LYS A 113 14.86 -12.59 2.51
N GLY A 114 14.08 -11.82 1.76
CA GLY A 114 13.28 -12.34 0.65
C GLY A 114 12.12 -13.23 1.10
N VAL A 115 11.50 -12.90 2.23
CA VAL A 115 10.40 -13.70 2.80
C VAL A 115 9.28 -13.91 1.80
N HIS A 116 8.85 -15.14 1.64
CA HIS A 116 7.77 -15.55 0.75
C HIS A 116 7.04 -16.78 1.32
N GLU A 117 5.86 -17.07 0.76
CA GLU A 117 5.09 -18.24 1.17
C GLU A 117 5.71 -19.56 0.70
N VAL A 118 5.59 -20.55 1.54
CA VAL A 118 6.03 -21.93 1.26
C VAL A 118 5.00 -22.92 1.83
N PRO A 119 4.24 -23.62 0.96
CA PRO A 119 4.16 -23.47 -0.50
C PRO A 119 3.50 -22.16 -0.93
N ASP A 120 3.78 -21.72 -2.15
CA ASP A 120 3.21 -20.51 -2.73
C ASP A 120 1.66 -20.54 -2.72
N GLY A 121 1.03 -19.43 -2.37
CA GLY A 121 -0.43 -19.32 -2.25
C GLY A 121 -1.03 -19.94 -0.99
N SER A 122 -0.21 -20.44 -0.05
CA SER A 122 -0.69 -21.11 1.17
C SER A 122 -0.94 -20.17 2.35
N ASN A 123 -0.47 -18.95 2.29
CA ASN A 123 -0.33 -18.02 3.42
C ASN A 123 0.49 -18.64 4.58
N ARG A 124 1.44 -19.50 4.28
CA ARG A 124 2.31 -20.22 5.21
C ARG A 124 3.77 -20.04 4.85
N GLY A 125 4.63 -20.40 5.74
CA GLY A 125 6.08 -20.39 5.57
C GLY A 125 6.77 -20.10 6.90
N PRO A 126 8.07 -20.39 7.03
CA PRO A 126 8.76 -20.27 8.31
C PRO A 126 8.60 -18.90 8.97
N GLU A 127 8.78 -17.82 8.23
CA GLU A 127 8.63 -16.46 8.73
C GLU A 127 7.16 -16.02 8.77
N VAL A 128 6.36 -16.42 7.77
CA VAL A 128 4.92 -16.10 7.72
C VAL A 128 4.19 -16.66 8.93
N ASP A 129 4.53 -17.89 9.34
CA ASP A 129 3.95 -18.54 10.52
C ASP A 129 4.30 -17.79 11.82
N ILE A 130 5.51 -17.21 11.90
CA ILE A 130 5.89 -16.33 13.03
C ILE A 130 4.99 -15.09 13.09
N TYR A 131 4.72 -14.44 11.95
CA TYR A 131 3.86 -13.26 11.94
C TYR A 131 2.43 -13.59 12.34
N THR A 132 1.89 -14.69 11.80
CA THR A 132 0.50 -15.11 12.01
C THR A 132 0.29 -15.85 13.33
N GLY A 133 1.34 -16.43 13.91
CA GLY A 133 1.27 -17.29 15.11
C GLY A 133 0.84 -18.72 14.79
N MET A 134 1.09 -19.16 13.57
CA MET A 134 0.80 -20.53 13.12
C MET A 134 2.00 -21.47 13.27
N GLU A 135 3.02 -21.08 14.02
CA GLU A 135 4.15 -21.95 14.34
C GLU A 135 3.67 -23.25 14.98
N GLY A 136 4.10 -24.39 14.43
CA GLY A 136 3.70 -25.71 14.89
C GLY A 136 2.34 -26.21 14.43
N VAL A 137 1.59 -25.41 13.67
CA VAL A 137 0.36 -25.86 13.00
C VAL A 137 0.72 -26.69 11.76
N PRO A 138 0.05 -27.82 11.49
CA PRO A 138 0.32 -28.64 10.30
C PRO A 138 0.29 -27.83 8.99
N ASN A 139 1.21 -28.11 8.07
CA ASN A 139 1.39 -27.34 6.83
C ASN A 139 0.30 -27.58 5.77
N ASP A 140 -0.57 -28.55 5.95
CA ASP A 140 -1.75 -28.81 5.13
C ASP A 140 -2.93 -27.87 5.46
N ILE A 141 -2.80 -27.08 6.53
CA ILE A 141 -3.77 -26.06 6.92
C ILE A 141 -3.33 -24.72 6.33
N LEU A 142 -4.18 -24.11 5.49
CA LEU A 142 -3.94 -22.79 4.93
C LEU A 142 -3.88 -21.72 6.02
N GLY A 143 -2.96 -20.77 5.86
CA GLY A 143 -2.84 -19.63 6.76
C GLY A 143 -3.84 -18.52 6.46
N PRO A 144 -4.02 -17.58 7.38
CA PRO A 144 -4.78 -16.35 7.13
C PRO A 144 -3.97 -15.38 6.25
N ALA A 145 -4.65 -14.48 5.54
CA ALA A 145 -3.99 -13.37 4.88
C ALA A 145 -3.12 -12.56 5.87
N TRP A 146 -1.86 -12.34 5.56
CA TRP A 146 -0.88 -11.95 6.56
C TRP A 146 -0.31 -10.52 6.42
N CYS A 147 -0.85 -9.68 5.55
CA CYS A 147 -0.38 -8.30 5.41
C CYS A 147 -0.45 -7.49 6.72
N ALA A 148 -1.57 -7.58 7.43
CA ALA A 148 -1.76 -6.89 8.70
C ALA A 148 -1.01 -7.55 9.86
N TYR A 149 -0.88 -8.86 9.84
CA TYR A 149 -0.02 -9.59 10.78
C TYR A 149 1.44 -9.15 10.65
N PHE A 150 1.96 -9.10 9.42
CA PHE A 150 3.29 -8.59 9.14
C PHE A 150 3.44 -7.13 9.61
N ALA A 151 2.51 -6.26 9.23
CA ALA A 151 2.54 -4.86 9.61
C ALA A 151 2.55 -4.65 11.12
N SER A 152 1.73 -5.41 11.87
CA SER A 152 1.72 -5.33 13.33
C SER A 152 2.95 -5.97 13.99
N TRP A 153 3.44 -7.07 13.44
CA TRP A 153 4.63 -7.77 13.93
C TRP A 153 5.89 -6.90 13.81
N ASN A 154 6.02 -6.07 12.79
CA ASN A 154 7.17 -5.18 12.62
C ASN A 154 7.42 -4.29 13.84
N PHE A 155 6.40 -3.99 14.64
CA PHE A 155 6.52 -3.19 15.86
C PHE A 155 6.72 -3.99 17.15
N ALA A 156 6.85 -5.32 17.06
CA ALA A 156 6.97 -6.17 18.24
C ALA A 156 8.17 -5.80 19.15
N LYS A 157 9.25 -5.27 18.55
CA LYS A 157 10.47 -4.86 19.24
C LYS A 157 10.62 -3.33 19.36
N ALA A 158 9.54 -2.57 19.19
CA ALA A 158 9.59 -1.12 19.30
C ALA A 158 9.99 -0.68 20.72
N PRO A 159 10.73 0.43 20.89
CA PRO A 159 11.06 1.00 22.19
C PRO A 159 9.78 1.27 23.00
N GLY A 160 9.77 0.93 24.27
CA GLY A 160 8.59 1.06 25.14
C GLY A 160 7.52 -0.01 24.92
N GLY A 161 7.81 -1.04 24.12
CA GLY A 161 6.91 -2.12 23.74
C GLY A 161 6.11 -1.85 22.47
N SER A 162 5.48 -2.91 21.94
CA SER A 162 4.64 -2.79 20.75
C SER A 162 3.46 -1.84 21.00
N PRO A 163 3.16 -0.89 20.09
CA PRO A 163 1.99 -0.03 20.20
C PRO A 163 0.67 -0.81 20.12
N PHE A 164 0.70 -1.99 19.51
CA PHE A 164 -0.42 -2.92 19.40
C PHE A 164 0.09 -4.36 19.40
N GLY A 165 -0.79 -5.30 19.71
CA GLY A 165 -0.46 -6.73 19.64
C GLY A 165 -0.49 -7.25 18.20
N ARG A 166 -0.53 -8.58 18.07
CA ARG A 166 -0.70 -9.25 16.77
C ARG A 166 -2.12 -9.00 16.24
N ILE A 167 -2.25 -8.34 15.10
CA ILE A 167 -3.53 -7.97 14.49
C ILE A 167 -3.57 -8.46 13.05
N GLY A 168 -4.56 -9.30 12.72
CA GLY A 168 -4.68 -9.92 11.39
C GLY A 168 -5.50 -9.15 10.36
N GLY A 169 -6.23 -8.12 10.77
CA GLY A 169 -7.05 -7.30 9.85
C GLY A 169 -6.48 -5.90 9.66
N ALA A 170 -6.29 -5.44 8.42
CA ALA A 170 -5.74 -4.12 8.16
C ALA A 170 -6.61 -3.00 8.77
N GLN A 171 -7.94 -3.07 8.59
CA GLN A 171 -8.85 -2.11 9.23
C GLN A 171 -8.95 -2.32 10.74
N SER A 172 -8.68 -3.52 11.25
CA SER A 172 -8.63 -3.78 12.69
C SER A 172 -7.48 -3.04 13.37
N ILE A 173 -6.35 -2.84 12.66
CA ILE A 173 -5.26 -1.98 13.16
C ILE A 173 -5.77 -0.54 13.34
N VAL A 174 -6.51 0.00 12.37
CA VAL A 174 -7.09 1.35 12.44
C VAL A 174 -8.04 1.47 13.62
N HIS A 175 -8.97 0.52 13.76
CA HIS A 175 -9.94 0.52 14.87
C HIS A 175 -9.26 0.41 16.23
N TYR A 176 -8.22 -0.43 16.34
CA TYR A 176 -7.43 -0.53 17.56
C TYR A 176 -6.77 0.82 17.89
N CYS A 177 -6.14 1.47 16.91
CA CYS A 177 -5.46 2.74 17.10
C CYS A 177 -6.43 3.86 17.47
N LEU A 178 -7.58 3.95 16.81
CA LEU A 178 -8.63 4.92 17.16
C LEU A 178 -9.08 4.81 18.61
N LYS A 179 -9.17 3.57 19.13
CA LYS A 179 -9.60 3.30 20.50
C LYS A 179 -8.51 3.51 21.53
N ASN A 180 -7.25 3.16 21.23
CA ASN A 180 -6.22 2.99 22.22
C ASN A 180 -5.03 3.97 22.08
N ILE A 181 -4.88 4.62 20.92
CA ILE A 181 -3.75 5.51 20.61
C ILE A 181 -4.28 6.83 20.06
N SER A 182 -4.72 7.70 20.94
CA SER A 182 -5.33 8.99 20.57
C SER A 182 -4.41 9.80 19.64
N GLY A 183 -5.00 10.35 18.57
CA GLY A 183 -4.31 11.21 17.61
C GLY A 183 -3.31 10.50 16.68
N SER A 184 -3.31 9.16 16.65
CA SER A 184 -2.42 8.39 15.75
C SER A 184 -2.99 8.17 14.35
N VAL A 185 -4.31 8.15 14.21
CA VAL A 185 -4.97 7.84 12.92
C VAL A 185 -5.29 9.11 12.17
N ILE A 186 -4.86 9.15 10.93
CA ILE A 186 -5.16 10.20 9.95
C ILE A 186 -6.08 9.60 8.88
N ASP A 187 -7.31 10.10 8.77
CA ASP A 187 -8.26 9.71 7.72
C ASP A 187 -8.12 10.65 6.53
N MET A 188 -7.54 10.15 5.44
CA MET A 188 -7.27 10.93 4.23
C MET A 188 -8.56 11.36 3.53
N SER A 189 -9.61 10.54 3.58
CA SER A 189 -10.92 10.89 2.99
C SER A 189 -11.56 12.08 3.72
N ALA A 190 -11.48 12.10 5.05
CA ALA A 190 -11.98 13.22 5.85
C ALA A 190 -11.17 14.50 5.59
N GLN A 191 -9.85 14.40 5.44
CA GLN A 191 -9.00 15.55 5.10
C GLN A 191 -9.29 16.09 3.71
N ALA A 192 -9.44 15.23 2.70
CA ALA A 192 -9.79 15.64 1.35
C ALA A 192 -11.15 16.39 1.32
N ALA A 193 -12.15 15.87 2.03
CA ALA A 193 -13.45 16.52 2.18
C ALA A 193 -13.34 17.91 2.86
N ALA A 194 -12.50 18.01 3.90
CA ALA A 194 -12.27 19.28 4.60
C ALA A 194 -11.56 20.31 3.70
N VAL A 195 -10.57 19.88 2.92
CA VAL A 195 -9.88 20.74 1.94
C VAL A 195 -10.87 21.32 0.93
N ILE A 196 -11.75 20.50 0.40
CA ILE A 196 -12.79 20.94 -0.56
C ILE A 196 -13.79 21.88 0.11
N ALA A 197 -14.34 21.49 1.27
CA ALA A 197 -15.39 22.26 1.96
C ALA A 197 -14.86 23.61 2.46
N MET A 198 -13.62 23.68 2.94
CA MET A 198 -13.02 24.88 3.52
C MET A 198 -12.18 25.68 2.51
N ARG A 199 -12.10 25.23 1.25
CA ARG A 199 -11.23 25.83 0.22
C ARG A 199 -9.77 25.98 0.66
N LEU A 200 -9.27 25.00 1.42
CA LEU A 200 -7.90 24.95 1.87
C LEU A 200 -6.97 24.57 0.71
N LEU A 201 -5.69 24.88 0.87
CA LEU A 201 -4.68 24.47 -0.12
C LEU A 201 -4.43 22.94 -0.01
N PRO A 202 -4.15 22.24 -1.12
CA PRO A 202 -3.75 20.84 -1.10
C PRO A 202 -2.56 20.53 -0.18
N SER A 203 -1.67 21.52 0.05
CA SER A 203 -0.56 21.42 0.99
C SER A 203 -0.97 21.26 2.46
N SER A 204 -2.25 21.42 2.79
CA SER A 204 -2.78 21.13 4.13
C SER A 204 -3.10 19.64 4.35
N LEU A 205 -3.05 18.81 3.31
CA LEU A 205 -3.20 17.38 3.44
C LEU A 205 -1.99 16.76 4.15
N TYR A 206 -2.27 15.69 4.89
CA TYR A 206 -1.19 14.93 5.50
C TYR A 206 -0.28 14.33 4.43
N VAL A 207 1.01 14.56 4.61
CA VAL A 207 2.04 13.89 3.81
C VAL A 207 2.53 12.68 4.61
N PRO A 208 2.34 11.46 4.09
CA PRO A 208 2.82 10.26 4.77
C PRO A 208 4.33 10.34 5.01
N ARG A 209 4.78 9.87 6.17
CA ARG A 209 6.17 9.95 6.56
C ARG A 209 6.80 8.56 6.63
N CYS A 210 8.09 8.53 6.47
CA CYS A 210 8.89 7.35 6.66
C CYS A 210 8.61 6.71 8.03
N GLY A 211 8.21 5.43 8.04
CA GLY A 211 7.84 4.68 9.24
C GLY A 211 6.35 4.69 9.61
N ASP A 212 5.50 5.48 8.93
CA ASP A 212 4.04 5.37 9.11
C ASP A 212 3.51 4.02 8.60
N LEU A 213 2.37 3.57 9.14
CA LEU A 213 1.58 2.52 8.51
C LEU A 213 0.50 3.15 7.64
N GLY A 214 0.39 2.68 6.40
CA GLY A 214 -0.74 2.99 5.53
C GLY A 214 -1.75 1.84 5.54
N VAL A 215 -3.03 2.16 5.39
CA VAL A 215 -4.10 1.18 5.23
C VAL A 215 -4.93 1.53 4.02
N ILE A 216 -4.86 0.65 3.03
CA ILE A 216 -5.69 0.67 1.83
C ILE A 216 -7.00 -0.02 2.20
N ALA A 217 -8.13 0.68 2.01
CA ALA A 217 -9.44 0.09 2.26
C ALA A 217 -9.95 -0.62 1.00
N ASN A 218 -10.41 -1.86 1.15
CA ASN A 218 -11.13 -2.58 0.12
C ASN A 218 -12.48 -3.03 0.69
N GLY A 219 -13.52 -2.26 0.38
CA GLY A 219 -14.84 -2.47 0.97
C GLY A 219 -14.90 -2.20 2.48
N GLN A 220 -15.87 -2.80 3.16
CA GLN A 220 -16.10 -2.55 4.60
C GLN A 220 -15.25 -3.43 5.54
N ILE A 221 -14.73 -4.56 5.06
CA ILE A 221 -14.13 -5.60 5.92
C ILE A 221 -12.70 -5.93 5.50
N HIS A 222 -12.38 -5.75 4.22
CA HIS A 222 -11.07 -6.09 3.65
C HIS A 222 -10.18 -4.84 3.55
N GLY A 223 -8.88 -5.07 3.50
CA GLY A 223 -7.90 -4.01 3.33
C GLY A 223 -6.50 -4.57 3.28
N HIS A 224 -5.57 -3.70 2.96
CA HIS A 224 -4.16 -4.05 2.92
C HIS A 224 -3.37 -3.08 3.81
N ALA A 225 -2.46 -3.62 4.61
CA ALA A 225 -1.61 -2.83 5.51
C ALA A 225 -0.19 -2.77 4.94
N ILE A 226 0.37 -1.57 4.91
CA ILE A 226 1.66 -1.28 4.32
C ILE A 226 2.54 -0.47 5.29
N GLN A 227 3.86 -0.66 5.23
CA GLN A 227 4.84 0.13 5.96
C GLN A 227 5.47 1.15 5.02
N VAL A 228 5.30 2.45 5.27
CA VAL A 228 5.89 3.51 4.45
C VAL A 228 7.41 3.55 4.66
N ALA A 229 8.16 3.34 3.58
CA ALA A 229 9.62 3.40 3.60
C ALA A 229 10.14 4.78 3.19
N ALA A 230 9.43 5.47 2.31
CA ALA A 230 9.70 6.85 1.89
C ALA A 230 8.45 7.49 1.28
N SER A 231 8.43 8.81 1.20
CA SER A 231 7.35 9.59 0.58
C SER A 231 7.93 10.81 -0.12
N GLN A 232 7.53 11.03 -1.38
CA GLN A 232 7.93 12.20 -2.14
C GLN A 232 6.89 12.52 -3.21
N ASP A 233 6.52 13.78 -3.33
CA ASP A 233 5.64 14.30 -4.40
C ASP A 233 4.35 13.49 -4.61
N GLY A 234 3.66 13.14 -3.51
CA GLY A 234 2.43 12.36 -3.56
C GLY A 234 2.63 10.86 -3.83
N THR A 235 3.86 10.41 -3.99
CA THR A 235 4.23 9.01 -4.13
C THR A 235 4.80 8.47 -2.83
N ILE A 236 4.50 7.22 -2.51
CA ILE A 236 5.10 6.48 -1.40
C ILE A 236 5.79 5.23 -1.91
N TRP A 237 6.89 4.87 -1.26
CA TRP A 237 7.49 3.54 -1.34
C TRP A 237 7.13 2.80 -0.06
N SER A 238 6.60 1.61 -0.20
CA SER A 238 6.15 0.81 0.94
C SER A 238 6.77 -0.58 0.95
N ILE A 239 6.96 -1.13 2.14
CA ILE A 239 7.30 -2.53 2.35
C ILE A 239 6.04 -3.24 2.81
N GLU A 240 5.66 -4.28 2.11
CA GLU A 240 4.36 -4.92 2.24
C GLU A 240 4.50 -6.43 2.39
N GLY A 241 3.87 -6.98 3.41
CA GLY A 241 3.69 -8.42 3.55
C GLY A 241 2.47 -8.89 2.76
N ASN A 242 2.49 -10.13 2.30
CA ASN A 242 1.44 -10.73 1.47
C ASN A 242 1.16 -9.95 0.18
N SER A 243 2.20 -9.37 -0.39
CA SER A 243 2.13 -8.68 -1.67
C SER A 243 2.64 -9.61 -2.77
N GLY A 244 1.72 -10.32 -3.45
CA GLY A 244 2.06 -11.43 -4.33
C GLY A 244 2.82 -12.53 -3.56
N ASN A 245 2.23 -13.00 -2.45
CA ASN A 245 2.70 -14.11 -1.60
C ASN A 245 4.10 -13.89 -0.99
N ALA A 246 4.55 -12.65 -0.89
CA ALA A 246 5.89 -12.33 -0.38
C ALA A 246 5.95 -10.96 0.35
N VAL A 247 7.07 -10.70 1.01
CA VAL A 247 7.44 -9.35 1.45
C VAL A 247 8.07 -8.63 0.25
N ARG A 248 7.49 -7.51 -0.15
CA ARG A 248 7.94 -6.75 -1.33
C ARG A 248 8.01 -5.25 -1.06
N MET A 249 8.92 -4.59 -1.77
CA MET A 249 8.91 -3.15 -1.96
C MET A 249 7.92 -2.79 -3.07
N ARG A 250 7.06 -1.80 -2.80
CA ARG A 250 6.08 -1.30 -3.75
C ARG A 250 6.14 0.22 -3.85
N LYS A 251 5.67 0.73 -4.97
CA LYS A 251 5.50 2.15 -5.22
C LYS A 251 4.02 2.43 -5.44
N ARG A 252 3.48 3.43 -4.73
CA ARG A 252 2.06 3.75 -4.76
C ARG A 252 1.84 5.26 -4.71
N LEU A 253 0.68 5.73 -5.14
CA LEU A 253 0.22 7.05 -4.76
C LEU A 253 -0.17 7.08 -3.28
N ALA A 254 0.14 8.16 -2.60
CA ALA A 254 -0.21 8.32 -1.18
C ALA A 254 -1.73 8.24 -0.95
N GLU A 255 -2.53 8.69 -1.91
CA GLU A 255 -4.02 8.61 -1.86
C GLU A 255 -4.59 7.20 -1.97
N ALA A 256 -3.80 6.19 -2.34
CA ALA A 256 -4.22 4.79 -2.30
C ALA A 256 -4.57 4.32 -0.88
N CYS A 257 -3.95 4.92 0.14
CA CYS A 257 -4.28 4.66 1.53
C CYS A 257 -5.42 5.57 1.99
N ARG A 258 -6.47 4.96 2.52
CA ARG A 258 -7.53 5.70 3.20
C ARG A 258 -7.07 6.24 4.55
N TRP A 259 -6.26 5.48 5.27
CA TRP A 259 -5.74 5.87 6.58
C TRP A 259 -4.23 5.75 6.64
N TYR A 260 -3.62 6.68 7.38
CA TYR A 260 -2.27 6.53 7.86
C TYR A 260 -2.26 6.49 9.39
N ILE A 261 -1.35 5.71 9.96
CA ILE A 261 -1.13 5.62 11.40
C ILE A 261 0.26 6.20 11.67
N ASN A 262 0.26 7.27 12.45
CA ASN A 262 1.45 7.98 12.86
C ASN A 262 1.72 7.71 14.35
N PHE A 263 2.96 7.45 14.68
CA PHE A 263 3.33 7.04 16.03
C PHE A 263 3.86 8.18 16.92
N ASP A 264 3.84 9.45 16.47
CA ASP A 264 4.39 10.56 17.25
C ASP A 264 3.67 10.77 18.59
N ALA A 265 2.33 10.72 18.58
CA ALA A 265 1.56 10.87 19.83
C ALA A 265 1.85 9.73 20.81
N TYR A 266 1.96 8.50 20.31
CA TYR A 266 2.29 7.34 21.12
C TYR A 266 3.72 7.45 21.67
N ALA A 267 4.70 7.79 20.85
CA ALA A 267 6.08 7.98 21.28
C ALA A 267 6.17 9.03 22.40
N ARG A 268 5.52 10.19 22.21
CA ARG A 268 5.46 11.23 23.25
C ARG A 268 4.81 10.72 24.55
N SER A 269 3.72 9.96 24.46
CA SER A 269 3.03 9.42 25.65
C SER A 269 3.89 8.43 26.45
N LYS A 270 4.90 7.84 25.79
CA LYS A 270 5.87 6.91 26.39
C LYS A 270 7.18 7.60 26.78
N GLY A 271 7.33 8.89 26.58
CA GLY A 271 8.59 9.60 26.80
C GLY A 271 9.72 9.17 25.84
N ILE A 272 9.36 8.69 24.65
CA ILE A 272 10.29 8.25 23.61
C ILE A 272 10.43 9.38 22.60
N SER A 273 11.62 9.95 22.48
CA SER A 273 11.95 11.07 21.59
C SER A 273 13.09 10.71 20.63
#